data_9db0b675ae986bc5a9ceb3cc256a5d81
#
_entry.id   9db0b675ae986bc5a9ceb3cc256a5d81
#
_cell.length_a   1.000
_cell.length_b   1.000
_cell.length_c   1.000
_cell.angle_alpha   90.00
_cell.angle_beta   90.00
_cell.angle_gamma   90.00
#
_symmetry.space_group_name_H-M   'P 1'
#
loop_
_entity.id
_entity.type
_entity.pdbx_description
1 polymer ?
#
loop_
_entity_poly.entity_id
_entity_poly.type
_entity_poly.pdbx_seq_one_letter_code
_entity_poly.pdbx_strand_id
1 'polypeptide(L)'
;YNFDQADVINVPGAWNEQKDELFFYQGSIWLFKKFNFNIDPNKLNHLYIGASNFSTKIFLNGERVGQFNSGYTAFNFDISDYLINGENVLLVQINANLSEDSVPTKKTDWWPYGGLVGDVLIVNTPKIFIENAYVQISDLQKKRLNFRAKLNLNKNMNIKLIIDELNLQRSFTTNKNGEIDESIKFKNIDLWSPDNPKLYNITVKIEGDEIVD
;
A
#
# COMPACT_ATOMS: atom_id res chain seq x y z
N TYR A 1 -6.82 -24.00 -17.24
CA TYR A 1 -7.13 -22.87 -18.14
C TYR A 1 -6.07 -22.83 -19.23
N ASN A 2 -6.46 -22.66 -20.49
CA ASN A 2 -5.53 -22.45 -21.60
C ASN A 2 -5.30 -20.93 -21.74
N PHE A 3 -4.20 -20.42 -21.19
CA PHE A 3 -3.86 -19.00 -21.25
C PHE A 3 -3.29 -18.57 -22.60
N ASP A 4 -2.97 -19.51 -23.50
CA ASP A 4 -2.35 -19.20 -24.82
C ASP A 4 -3.34 -18.50 -25.78
N GLN A 5 -4.64 -18.56 -25.47
CA GLN A 5 -5.70 -17.90 -26.24
C GLN A 5 -6.23 -16.62 -25.58
N ALA A 6 -5.62 -16.18 -24.47
CA ALA A 6 -6.05 -14.98 -23.77
C ALA A 6 -5.57 -13.72 -24.50
N ASP A 7 -6.45 -12.74 -24.59
CA ASP A 7 -6.10 -11.42 -25.10
C ASP A 7 -5.15 -10.69 -24.16
N VAL A 8 -4.30 -9.85 -24.73
CA VAL A 8 -3.38 -9.01 -23.98
C VAL A 8 -4.02 -7.67 -23.67
N ILE A 9 -3.89 -7.24 -22.41
CA ILE A 9 -4.28 -5.89 -21.95
C ILE A 9 -3.16 -5.27 -21.13
N ASN A 10 -3.04 -3.95 -21.19
CA ASN A 10 -2.04 -3.21 -20.45
C ASN A 10 -2.49 -2.98 -19.00
N VAL A 11 -1.56 -3.13 -18.05
CA VAL A 11 -1.74 -2.80 -16.65
C VAL A 11 -0.59 -1.88 -16.24
N PRO A 12 -0.86 -0.74 -15.58
CA PRO A 12 -2.18 -0.23 -15.20
C PRO A 12 -3.04 0.21 -16.39
N GLY A 13 -4.36 0.04 -16.28
CA GLY A 13 -5.32 0.49 -17.28
C GLY A 13 -6.72 -0.09 -17.10
N ALA A 14 -7.70 0.61 -17.64
CA ALA A 14 -9.06 0.14 -17.71
C ALA A 14 -9.25 -0.72 -18.97
N TRP A 15 -9.92 -1.87 -18.85
CA TRP A 15 -10.23 -2.70 -20.03
C TRP A 15 -11.21 -2.03 -20.99
N ASN A 16 -12.08 -1.15 -20.47
CA ASN A 16 -13.07 -0.43 -21.26
C ASN A 16 -12.47 0.49 -22.33
N GLU A 17 -11.21 0.92 -22.13
CA GLU A 17 -10.50 1.79 -23.09
C GLU A 17 -9.56 1.01 -24.03
N GLN A 18 -9.38 -0.28 -23.80
CA GLN A 18 -8.37 -1.07 -24.51
C GLN A 18 -8.97 -2.04 -25.53
N LYS A 19 -10.27 -2.33 -25.40
CA LYS A 19 -10.98 -3.28 -26.28
C LYS A 19 -12.38 -2.75 -26.55
N ASP A 20 -12.74 -2.60 -27.82
CA ASP A 20 -14.04 -2.06 -28.25
C ASP A 20 -15.22 -2.90 -27.72
N GLU A 21 -15.08 -4.23 -27.71
CA GLU A 21 -16.08 -5.16 -27.19
C GLU A 21 -16.27 -5.05 -25.67
N LEU A 22 -15.31 -4.48 -24.95
CA LEU A 22 -15.36 -4.26 -23.51
C LEU A 22 -15.76 -2.84 -23.11
N PHE A 23 -15.98 -1.95 -24.09
CA PHE A 23 -16.25 -0.54 -23.82
C PHE A 23 -17.40 -0.32 -22.83
N PHE A 24 -18.52 -1.04 -23.00
CA PHE A 24 -19.67 -1.01 -22.10
C PHE A 24 -19.71 -2.18 -21.08
N TYR A 25 -18.67 -3.03 -21.07
CA TYR A 25 -18.71 -4.22 -20.24
C TYR A 25 -18.57 -3.88 -18.75
N GLN A 26 -19.56 -4.29 -18.00
CA GLN A 26 -19.56 -4.31 -16.53
C GLN A 26 -19.72 -5.76 -16.08
N GLY A 27 -18.76 -6.31 -15.41
CA GLY A 27 -18.78 -7.71 -15.03
C GLY A 27 -17.43 -8.15 -14.48
N SER A 28 -17.18 -9.46 -14.56
CA SER A 28 -15.92 -10.04 -14.04
C SER A 28 -14.96 -10.33 -15.19
N ILE A 29 -13.72 -9.85 -15.07
CA ILE A 29 -12.60 -10.23 -15.93
C ILE A 29 -11.54 -10.91 -15.09
N TRP A 30 -10.89 -11.91 -15.70
CA TRP A 30 -9.73 -12.59 -15.16
C TRP A 30 -8.47 -12.14 -15.88
N LEU A 31 -7.52 -11.61 -15.13
CA LEU A 31 -6.20 -11.26 -15.62
C LEU A 31 -5.19 -12.27 -15.09
N PHE A 32 -4.18 -12.59 -15.87
CA PHE A 32 -3.08 -13.42 -15.42
C PHE A 32 -1.73 -12.87 -15.84
N LYS A 33 -0.70 -13.16 -15.07
CA LYS A 33 0.70 -12.84 -15.37
C LYS A 33 1.61 -13.96 -14.90
N LYS A 34 2.43 -14.48 -15.83
CA LYS A 34 3.59 -15.30 -15.47
C LYS A 34 4.78 -14.41 -15.23
N PHE A 35 5.53 -14.69 -14.19
CA PHE A 35 6.75 -13.95 -13.86
C PHE A 35 7.74 -14.85 -13.09
N ASN A 36 9.04 -14.59 -13.28
CA ASN A 36 10.08 -15.26 -12.49
C ASN A 36 10.38 -14.47 -11.24
N PHE A 37 10.55 -15.17 -10.13
CA PHE A 37 10.90 -14.57 -8.85
C PHE A 37 11.97 -15.41 -8.14
N ASN A 38 12.88 -14.72 -7.42
CA ASN A 38 13.87 -15.32 -6.55
C ASN A 38 13.60 -14.85 -5.12
N ILE A 39 13.28 -15.81 -4.24
CA ILE A 39 12.93 -15.52 -2.84
C ILE A 39 14.20 -15.20 -2.07
N ASP A 40 14.23 -14.03 -1.42
CA ASP A 40 15.19 -13.72 -0.36
C ASP A 40 14.58 -14.15 0.99
N PRO A 41 15.16 -15.12 1.71
CA PRO A 41 14.61 -15.62 2.97
C PRO A 41 14.63 -14.59 4.11
N ASN A 42 15.35 -13.48 3.93
CA ASN A 42 15.44 -12.39 4.90
C ASN A 42 14.39 -11.29 4.69
N LYS A 43 13.58 -11.38 3.63
CA LYS A 43 12.57 -10.38 3.27
C LYS A 43 11.15 -10.95 3.32
N LEU A 44 10.20 -10.05 3.51
CA LEU A 44 8.79 -10.29 3.23
C LEU A 44 8.46 -9.71 1.85
N ASN A 45 7.48 -10.30 1.19
CA ASN A 45 7.09 -9.92 -0.17
C ASN A 45 5.61 -9.56 -0.17
N HIS A 46 5.28 -8.35 -0.58
CA HIS A 46 3.92 -7.84 -0.63
C HIS A 46 3.50 -7.58 -2.08
N LEU A 47 2.36 -8.11 -2.48
CA LEU A 47 1.71 -7.68 -3.71
C LEU A 47 0.96 -6.38 -3.44
N TYR A 48 1.45 -5.28 -4.00
CA TYR A 48 0.82 -3.97 -3.93
C TYR A 48 0.00 -3.73 -5.19
N ILE A 49 -1.24 -3.28 -5.02
CA ILE A 49 -2.12 -2.83 -6.10
C ILE A 49 -2.54 -1.40 -5.78
N GLY A 50 -2.12 -0.45 -6.61
CA GLY A 50 -2.35 0.98 -6.43
C GLY A 50 -3.83 1.37 -6.54
N ALA A 51 -4.56 0.71 -7.44
CA ALA A 51 -6.00 0.87 -7.56
C ALA A 51 -6.61 -0.24 -8.42
N SER A 52 -7.79 -0.69 -8.05
CA SER A 52 -8.63 -1.56 -8.87
C SER A 52 -10.10 -1.13 -8.74
N ASN A 53 -10.93 -1.49 -9.72
CA ASN A 53 -12.36 -1.22 -9.63
C ASN A 53 -13.15 -2.44 -10.12
N PHE A 54 -13.94 -3.09 -9.26
CA PHE A 54 -14.28 -2.78 -7.87
C PHE A 54 -13.83 -3.90 -6.93
N SER A 55 -14.40 -5.10 -7.04
CA SER A 55 -14.07 -6.27 -6.19
C SER A 55 -12.94 -7.06 -6.82
N THR A 56 -11.83 -7.17 -6.12
CA THR A 56 -10.61 -7.82 -6.61
C THR A 56 -10.30 -9.05 -5.76
N LYS A 57 -10.16 -10.22 -6.41
CA LYS A 57 -9.66 -11.45 -5.78
C LYS A 57 -8.31 -11.81 -6.37
N ILE A 58 -7.38 -12.16 -5.51
CA ILE A 58 -6.01 -12.50 -5.86
C ILE A 58 -5.76 -13.99 -5.62
N PHE A 59 -5.12 -14.63 -6.60
CA PHE A 59 -4.60 -15.99 -6.49
C PHE A 59 -3.14 -15.99 -6.97
N LEU A 60 -2.29 -16.71 -6.27
CA LEU A 60 -0.90 -16.90 -6.64
C LEU A 60 -0.57 -18.40 -6.60
N ASN A 61 -0.03 -18.92 -7.71
CA ASN A 61 0.30 -20.33 -7.88
C ASN A 61 -0.87 -21.30 -7.57
N GLY A 62 -2.10 -20.87 -7.86
CA GLY A 62 -3.32 -21.66 -7.66
C GLY A 62 -3.97 -21.48 -6.27
N GLU A 63 -3.29 -20.85 -5.33
CA GLU A 63 -3.81 -20.60 -3.98
C GLU A 63 -4.44 -19.20 -3.87
N ARG A 64 -5.51 -19.12 -3.09
CA ARG A 64 -6.20 -17.84 -2.85
C ARG A 64 -5.45 -17.03 -1.81
N VAL A 65 -4.91 -15.88 -2.22
CA VAL A 65 -4.22 -14.92 -1.35
C VAL A 65 -5.20 -14.06 -0.56
N GLY A 66 -6.18 -13.46 -1.26
CA GLY A 66 -7.14 -12.58 -0.59
C GLY A 66 -8.17 -11.95 -1.51
N GLN A 67 -8.95 -11.05 -0.93
CA GLN A 67 -9.96 -10.25 -1.64
C GLN A 67 -10.02 -8.84 -1.05
N PHE A 68 -10.18 -7.86 -1.92
CA PHE A 68 -10.37 -6.46 -1.54
C PHE A 68 -11.56 -5.87 -2.33
N ASN A 69 -12.42 -5.13 -1.63
CA ASN A 69 -13.62 -4.53 -2.20
C ASN A 69 -13.56 -3.02 -2.00
N SER A 70 -13.01 -2.32 -2.96
CA SER A 70 -13.01 -0.85 -2.98
C SER A 70 -12.69 -0.37 -4.38
N GLY A 71 -13.28 0.76 -4.79
CA GLY A 71 -12.91 1.42 -6.02
C GLY A 71 -11.76 2.41 -5.80
N TYR A 72 -10.73 2.34 -6.65
CA TYR A 72 -9.67 3.34 -6.79
C TYR A 72 -8.80 3.61 -5.56
N THR A 73 -8.77 2.70 -4.59
CA THR A 73 -7.88 2.78 -3.41
C THR A 73 -6.82 1.71 -3.44
N ALA A 74 -5.63 2.06 -2.96
CA ALA A 74 -4.51 1.13 -2.87
C ALA A 74 -4.71 0.09 -1.76
N PHE A 75 -4.19 -1.11 -2.00
CA PHE A 75 -4.15 -2.20 -1.03
C PHE A 75 -2.95 -3.12 -1.29
N ASN A 76 -2.62 -3.94 -0.31
CA ASN A 76 -1.57 -4.95 -0.44
C ASN A 76 -1.94 -6.24 0.30
N PHE A 77 -1.26 -7.31 -0.09
CA PHE A 77 -1.31 -8.61 0.58
C PHE A 77 0.12 -9.13 0.77
N ASP A 78 0.43 -9.70 1.92
CA ASP A 78 1.63 -10.50 2.09
C ASP A 78 1.49 -11.77 1.24
N ILE A 79 2.44 -11.95 0.32
CA ILE A 79 2.47 -13.10 -0.60
C ILE A 79 3.69 -14.00 -0.36
N SER A 80 4.42 -13.79 0.73
CA SER A 80 5.68 -14.49 1.01
C SER A 80 5.52 -16.00 1.00
N ASP A 81 4.44 -16.51 1.59
CA ASP A 81 4.17 -17.96 1.69
C ASP A 81 3.61 -18.57 0.39
N TYR A 82 3.19 -17.74 -0.58
CA TYR A 82 2.61 -18.18 -1.85
C TYR A 82 3.61 -18.18 -3.00
N LEU A 83 4.76 -17.50 -2.84
CA LEU A 83 5.82 -17.43 -3.86
C LEU A 83 6.66 -18.70 -3.89
N ILE A 84 7.11 -19.06 -5.10
CA ILE A 84 8.12 -20.09 -5.33
C ILE A 84 9.32 -19.52 -6.08
N ASN A 85 10.49 -20.12 -5.93
CA ASN A 85 11.64 -19.78 -6.76
C ASN A 85 11.40 -20.21 -8.21
N GLY A 86 11.64 -19.32 -9.16
CA GLY A 86 11.39 -19.55 -10.59
C GLY A 86 10.05 -18.98 -11.05
N GLU A 87 9.37 -19.66 -11.95
CA GLU A 87 8.13 -19.19 -12.58
C GLU A 87 6.96 -19.24 -11.58
N ASN A 88 6.28 -18.10 -11.43
CA ASN A 88 5.07 -17.91 -10.66
C ASN A 88 3.92 -17.47 -11.57
N VAL A 89 2.69 -17.80 -11.20
CA VAL A 89 1.48 -17.42 -11.91
C VAL A 89 0.57 -16.61 -10.99
N LEU A 90 0.47 -15.32 -11.25
CA LEU A 90 -0.50 -14.42 -10.61
C LEU A 90 -1.80 -14.43 -11.41
N LEU A 91 -2.92 -14.67 -10.73
CA LEU A 91 -4.25 -14.61 -11.30
C LEU A 91 -5.10 -13.62 -10.50
N VAL A 92 -5.73 -12.67 -11.19
CA VAL A 92 -6.52 -11.61 -10.59
C VAL A 92 -7.91 -11.62 -11.20
N GLN A 93 -8.93 -11.86 -10.38
CA GLN A 93 -10.32 -11.65 -10.78
C GLN A 93 -10.75 -10.25 -10.33
N ILE A 94 -11.25 -9.46 -11.27
CA ILE A 94 -11.83 -8.15 -10.97
C ILE A 94 -13.29 -8.19 -11.40
N ASN A 95 -14.19 -7.84 -10.49
CA ASN A 95 -15.61 -7.65 -10.78
C ASN A 95 -15.95 -6.17 -10.66
N ALA A 96 -16.28 -5.55 -11.80
CA ALA A 96 -16.62 -4.13 -11.90
C ALA A 96 -18.12 -3.85 -11.69
N ASN A 97 -18.93 -4.85 -11.31
CA ASN A 97 -20.32 -4.61 -10.95
C ASN A 97 -20.40 -3.77 -9.68
N LEU A 98 -21.04 -2.61 -9.79
CA LEU A 98 -21.31 -1.72 -8.68
C LEU A 98 -22.67 -2.06 -8.04
N SER A 99 -22.76 -1.91 -6.73
CA SER A 99 -23.99 -1.99 -5.95
C SER A 99 -24.40 -0.61 -5.44
N GLU A 100 -25.54 -0.52 -4.78
CA GLU A 100 -25.95 0.73 -4.14
C GLU A 100 -25.08 1.08 -2.94
N ASP A 101 -24.48 0.06 -2.31
CA ASP A 101 -23.58 0.20 -1.15
C ASP A 101 -22.09 0.29 -1.55
N SER A 102 -21.77 0.24 -2.84
CA SER A 102 -20.38 0.36 -3.31
C SER A 102 -19.93 1.82 -3.38
N VAL A 103 -18.61 2.05 -3.36
CA VAL A 103 -18.00 3.36 -3.63
C VAL A 103 -16.97 3.19 -4.74
N PRO A 104 -17.21 3.73 -5.95
CA PRO A 104 -18.37 4.54 -6.37
C PRO A 104 -19.66 3.74 -6.42
N THR A 105 -20.80 4.43 -6.30
CA THR A 105 -22.13 3.83 -6.37
C THR A 105 -22.60 3.69 -7.83
N LYS A 106 -23.72 2.99 -8.07
CA LYS A 106 -24.34 2.90 -9.40
C LYS A 106 -24.79 4.26 -9.97
N LYS A 107 -25.08 5.22 -9.09
CA LYS A 107 -25.56 6.56 -9.47
C LYS A 107 -24.39 7.53 -9.51
N THR A 108 -23.56 7.41 -10.54
CA THR A 108 -22.45 8.33 -10.83
C THR A 108 -22.66 8.92 -12.22
N ASP A 109 -22.17 10.13 -12.42
CA ASP A 109 -22.22 10.85 -13.69
C ASP A 109 -20.91 10.70 -14.51
N TRP A 110 -20.05 9.76 -14.12
CA TRP A 110 -18.92 9.29 -14.91
C TRP A 110 -18.99 7.79 -15.15
N TRP A 111 -18.27 7.32 -16.18
CA TRP A 111 -18.22 5.90 -16.49
C TRP A 111 -17.41 5.12 -15.44
N PRO A 112 -17.96 4.04 -14.86
CA PRO A 112 -17.27 3.25 -13.85
C PRO A 112 -16.28 2.26 -14.51
N TYR A 113 -15.16 2.76 -14.99
CA TYR A 113 -14.12 1.98 -15.62
C TYR A 113 -13.65 0.82 -14.74
N GLY A 114 -13.62 -0.39 -15.33
CA GLY A 114 -13.13 -1.60 -14.67
C GLY A 114 -11.67 -1.88 -14.98
N GLY A 115 -10.93 -2.44 -14.04
CA GLY A 115 -9.53 -2.83 -14.26
C GLY A 115 -8.62 -2.67 -13.08
N LEU A 116 -7.34 -2.97 -13.31
CA LEU A 116 -6.22 -2.59 -12.48
C LEU A 116 -5.73 -1.22 -12.99
N VAL A 117 -6.25 -0.16 -12.38
CA VAL A 117 -6.02 1.22 -12.86
C VAL A 117 -4.88 1.93 -12.14
N GLY A 118 -4.26 1.27 -11.16
CA GLY A 118 -3.03 1.68 -10.50
C GLY A 118 -1.93 0.64 -10.66
N ASP A 119 -0.72 0.99 -10.27
CA ASP A 119 0.46 0.13 -10.36
C ASP A 119 0.25 -1.22 -9.67
N VAL A 120 0.84 -2.27 -10.24
CA VAL A 120 0.89 -3.61 -9.66
C VAL A 120 2.35 -3.97 -9.45
N LEU A 121 2.77 -4.05 -8.20
CA LEU A 121 4.16 -4.20 -7.81
C LEU A 121 4.34 -5.34 -6.79
N ILE A 122 5.50 -6.00 -6.82
CA ILE A 122 5.97 -6.79 -5.69
C ILE A 122 6.94 -5.90 -4.90
N VAL A 123 6.57 -5.61 -3.65
CA VAL A 123 7.36 -4.77 -2.74
C VAL A 123 8.04 -5.68 -1.72
N ASN A 124 9.37 -5.62 -1.69
CA ASN A 124 10.17 -6.38 -0.73
C ASN A 124 10.44 -5.50 0.49
N THR A 125 10.15 -6.00 1.67
CA THR A 125 10.47 -5.33 2.93
C THR A 125 11.35 -6.20 3.81
N PRO A 126 12.15 -5.61 4.74
CA PRO A 126 12.72 -6.38 5.84
C PRO A 126 11.63 -7.13 6.62
N LYS A 127 12.00 -8.17 7.36
CA LYS A 127 11.04 -8.91 8.23
C LYS A 127 10.39 -8.03 9.30
N ILE A 128 11.10 -6.98 9.71
CA ILE A 128 10.63 -5.98 10.65
C ILE A 128 10.68 -4.63 9.97
N PHE A 129 9.55 -3.97 9.86
CA PHE A 129 9.46 -2.65 9.24
C PHE A 129 8.42 -1.78 9.93
N ILE A 130 8.48 -0.49 9.66
CA ILE A 130 7.49 0.48 10.12
C ILE A 130 6.32 0.44 9.16
N GLU A 131 5.20 -0.12 9.60
CA GLU A 131 3.98 -0.25 8.82
C GLU A 131 3.30 1.12 8.60
N ASN A 132 3.36 1.97 9.63
CA ASN A 132 2.80 3.31 9.58
C ASN A 132 3.56 4.25 10.52
N ALA A 133 3.79 5.49 10.08
CA ALA A 133 4.34 6.55 10.92
C ALA A 133 3.84 7.91 10.47
N TYR A 134 3.47 8.76 11.42
CA TYR A 134 3.12 10.14 11.15
C TYR A 134 3.36 11.06 12.34
N VAL A 135 3.61 12.32 12.01
CA VAL A 135 3.80 13.42 12.96
C VAL A 135 2.80 14.51 12.62
N GLN A 136 2.06 14.95 13.60
CA GLN A 136 1.09 16.04 13.44
C GLN A 136 1.19 17.04 14.58
N ILE A 137 0.85 18.31 14.33
CA ILE A 137 0.70 19.30 15.39
C ILE A 137 -0.55 18.94 16.20
N SER A 138 -0.36 18.58 17.48
CA SER A 138 -1.47 18.25 18.39
C SER A 138 -1.97 19.45 19.18
N ASP A 139 -1.09 20.41 19.48
CA ASP A 139 -1.43 21.66 20.18
C ASP A 139 -0.41 22.75 19.80
N LEU A 140 -0.86 23.71 18.99
CA LEU A 140 0.00 24.79 18.54
C LEU A 140 0.35 25.77 19.66
N GLN A 141 -0.60 26.06 20.54
CA GLN A 141 -0.39 27.00 21.66
C GLN A 141 0.59 26.45 22.67
N LYS A 142 0.49 25.16 22.98
CA LYS A 142 1.42 24.46 23.89
C LYS A 142 2.68 23.97 23.16
N LYS A 143 2.79 24.23 21.85
CA LYS A 143 3.91 23.82 21.00
C LYS A 143 4.18 22.30 21.09
N ARG A 144 3.15 21.49 20.80
CA ARG A 144 3.21 20.03 20.85
C ARG A 144 2.97 19.40 19.50
N LEU A 145 3.85 18.44 19.16
CA LEU A 145 3.65 17.45 18.10
C LEU A 145 3.17 16.15 18.73
N ASN A 146 2.35 15.40 18.04
CA ASN A 146 2.10 13.99 18.32
C ASN A 146 2.82 13.13 17.30
N PHE A 147 3.65 12.20 17.78
CA PHE A 147 4.32 11.19 16.96
C PHE A 147 3.66 9.84 17.19
N ARG A 148 3.20 9.23 16.13
CA ARG A 148 2.68 7.87 16.14
C ARG A 148 3.45 7.02 15.16
N ALA A 149 3.72 5.78 15.55
CA ALA A 149 4.31 4.77 14.69
C ALA A 149 3.78 3.39 15.05
N LYS A 150 3.73 2.50 14.05
CA LYS A 150 3.34 1.11 14.20
C LYS A 150 4.31 0.24 13.44
N LEU A 151 4.83 -0.80 14.10
CA LEU A 151 5.58 -1.88 13.45
C LEU A 151 4.61 -2.94 12.90
N ASN A 152 5.04 -3.65 11.88
CA ASN A 152 4.35 -4.83 11.37
C ASN A 152 4.30 -6.00 12.38
N LEU A 153 5.04 -5.93 13.46
CA LEU A 153 5.11 -6.94 14.53
C LEU A 153 4.78 -6.36 15.90
N ASN A 154 4.17 -7.19 16.74
CA ASN A 154 3.90 -6.87 18.15
C ASN A 154 5.18 -7.10 18.98
N LYS A 155 6.09 -6.14 18.98
CA LYS A 155 7.40 -6.25 19.62
C LYS A 155 7.86 -4.89 20.18
N ASN A 156 8.57 -4.93 21.31
CA ASN A 156 9.26 -3.74 21.83
C ASN A 156 10.55 -3.53 21.05
N MET A 157 10.67 -2.38 20.38
CA MET A 157 11.86 -1.97 19.64
C MET A 157 12.09 -0.46 19.77
N ASN A 158 13.34 -0.04 19.63
CA ASN A 158 13.66 1.37 19.64
C ASN A 158 13.46 1.98 18.24
N ILE A 159 12.70 3.07 18.21
CA ILE A 159 12.42 3.85 17.03
C ILE A 159 12.98 5.25 17.22
N LYS A 160 13.73 5.73 16.25
CA LYS A 160 14.30 7.07 16.23
C LYS A 160 13.52 7.97 15.29
N LEU A 161 13.06 9.10 15.81
CA LEU A 161 12.46 10.19 15.03
C LEU A 161 13.49 11.31 14.89
N ILE A 162 13.66 11.80 13.64
CA ILE A 162 14.57 12.90 13.30
C ILE A 162 13.81 13.91 12.45
N ILE A 163 13.89 15.18 12.83
CA ILE A 163 13.42 16.34 12.05
C ILE A 163 14.54 17.39 12.16
N ASP A 164 15.46 17.37 11.19
CA ASP A 164 16.69 18.15 11.26
C ASP A 164 16.43 19.66 11.30
N GLU A 165 15.46 20.15 10.53
CA GLU A 165 15.09 21.56 10.49
C GLU A 165 14.56 22.09 11.83
N LEU A 166 14.10 21.21 12.71
CA LEU A 166 13.65 21.54 14.07
C LEU A 166 14.72 21.26 15.12
N ASN A 167 15.90 20.77 14.74
CA ASN A 167 16.91 20.21 15.65
C ASN A 167 16.30 19.21 16.64
N LEU A 168 15.36 18.40 16.15
CA LEU A 168 14.65 17.41 16.93
C LEU A 168 15.15 16.01 16.56
N GLN A 169 15.71 15.35 17.57
CA GLN A 169 16.10 13.94 17.47
C GLN A 169 15.70 13.26 18.78
N ARG A 170 14.89 12.21 18.67
CA ARG A 170 14.34 11.47 19.81
C ARG A 170 14.26 10.00 19.53
N SER A 171 14.60 9.18 20.52
CA SER A 171 14.36 7.73 20.49
C SER A 171 13.19 7.39 21.43
N PHE A 172 12.37 6.46 20.99
CA PHE A 172 11.21 5.94 21.70
C PHE A 172 11.22 4.43 21.63
N THR A 173 10.68 3.77 22.65
CA THR A 173 10.49 2.32 22.61
C THR A 173 9.02 2.01 22.34
N THR A 174 8.74 1.19 21.34
CA THR A 174 7.38 0.72 21.09
C THR A 174 6.84 -0.06 22.29
N ASN A 175 5.53 -0.03 22.48
CA ASN A 175 4.86 -0.88 23.44
C ASN A 175 4.84 -2.35 22.98
N LYS A 176 4.26 -3.25 23.80
CA LYS A 176 4.13 -4.68 23.48
C LYS A 176 3.35 -4.98 22.18
N ASN A 177 2.57 -4.02 21.72
CA ASN A 177 1.82 -4.13 20.44
C ASN A 177 2.60 -3.57 19.25
N GLY A 178 3.87 -3.15 19.42
CA GLY A 178 4.68 -2.52 18.38
C GLY A 178 4.30 -1.08 18.07
N GLU A 179 3.70 -0.35 19.02
CA GLU A 179 3.14 0.99 18.78
C GLU A 179 3.83 2.07 19.60
N ILE A 180 3.85 3.27 19.07
CA ILE A 180 4.24 4.52 19.70
C ILE A 180 3.09 5.51 19.55
N ASP A 181 2.76 6.22 20.65
CA ASP A 181 1.87 7.39 20.63
C ASP A 181 2.40 8.39 21.67
N GLU A 182 3.25 9.33 21.20
CA GLU A 182 4.03 10.19 22.07
C GLU A 182 3.86 11.67 21.73
N SER A 183 3.79 12.49 22.78
CA SER A 183 3.69 13.95 22.67
C SER A 183 5.05 14.61 22.86
N ILE A 184 5.51 15.35 21.86
CA ILE A 184 6.83 15.96 21.79
C ILE A 184 6.69 17.48 21.80
N LYS A 185 7.47 18.19 22.62
CA LYS A 185 7.56 19.65 22.55
C LYS A 185 8.50 20.07 21.42
N PHE A 186 8.11 21.12 20.70
CA PHE A 186 8.96 21.82 19.74
C PHE A 186 9.19 23.28 20.15
N LYS A 187 10.22 23.92 19.61
CA LYS A 187 10.53 25.32 19.95
C LYS A 187 9.80 26.30 19.02
N ASN A 188 10.11 26.23 17.74
CA ASN A 188 9.51 27.04 16.70
C ASN A 188 9.25 26.16 15.48
N ILE A 189 8.15 26.43 14.80
CA ILE A 189 7.75 25.77 13.55
C ILE A 189 7.08 26.81 12.66
N ASP A 190 7.50 26.86 11.40
CA ASP A 190 6.83 27.65 10.39
C ASP A 190 5.66 26.83 9.84
N LEU A 191 4.48 27.41 9.91
CA LEU A 191 3.30 26.73 9.41
C LEU A 191 3.23 26.84 7.88
N TRP A 192 2.69 25.81 7.27
CA TRP A 192 2.38 25.83 5.85
C TRP A 192 1.28 26.86 5.55
N SER A 193 1.46 27.62 4.52
CA SER A 193 0.42 28.44 3.89
C SER A 193 0.65 28.48 2.38
N PRO A 194 -0.34 28.88 1.55
CA PRO A 194 -0.12 29.04 0.11
C PRO A 194 1.02 30.01 -0.25
N ASP A 195 1.22 31.05 0.58
CA ASP A 195 2.29 32.04 0.39
C ASP A 195 3.64 31.57 0.97
N ASN A 196 3.61 30.62 1.89
CA ASN A 196 4.80 30.00 2.49
C ASN A 196 4.58 28.48 2.61
N PRO A 197 4.76 27.70 1.55
CA PRO A 197 4.49 26.25 1.52
C PRO A 197 5.60 25.44 2.20
N LYS A 198 5.90 25.77 3.46
CA LYS A 198 6.96 25.13 4.23
C LYS A 198 6.62 23.68 4.54
N LEU A 199 7.51 22.75 4.13
CA LEU A 199 7.47 21.34 4.50
C LEU A 199 8.70 21.01 5.34
N TYR A 200 8.59 19.95 6.15
CA TYR A 200 9.66 19.42 6.99
C TYR A 200 9.94 17.97 6.61
N ASN A 201 11.22 17.62 6.49
CA ASN A 201 11.62 16.25 6.28
C ASN A 201 11.59 15.48 7.60
N ILE A 202 10.85 14.37 7.62
CA ILE A 202 10.73 13.51 8.77
C ILE A 202 11.37 12.16 8.44
N THR A 203 12.37 11.79 9.25
CA THR A 203 13.00 10.47 9.17
C THR A 203 12.61 9.65 10.40
N VAL A 204 12.11 8.45 10.17
CA VAL A 204 11.77 7.46 11.21
C VAL A 204 12.57 6.20 10.94
N LYS A 205 13.35 5.74 11.93
CA LYS A 205 14.24 4.58 11.80
C LYS A 205 14.05 3.62 12.95
N ILE A 206 14.12 2.33 12.68
CA ILE A 206 14.30 1.29 13.70
C ILE A 206 15.77 1.31 14.14
N GLU A 207 16.05 1.37 15.45
CA GLU A 207 17.41 1.31 15.98
C GLU A 207 17.76 -0.13 16.36
N GLY A 208 18.97 -0.56 16.02
CA GLY A 208 19.54 -1.83 16.51
C GLY A 208 19.42 -3.03 15.57
N ASP A 209 18.83 -2.91 14.39
CA ASP A 209 18.95 -3.89 13.33
C ASP A 209 19.94 -3.39 12.28
N GLU A 210 20.90 -4.22 11.89
CA GLU A 210 21.71 -3.95 10.71
C GLU A 210 20.74 -3.83 9.52
N ILE A 211 20.71 -2.62 8.95
CA ILE A 211 20.02 -2.39 7.69
C ILE A 211 20.83 -3.16 6.66
N VAL A 212 20.36 -4.31 6.27
CA VAL A 212 20.88 -4.98 5.07
C VAL A 212 20.21 -4.24 3.91
N ASP A 213 21.01 -3.36 3.28
CA ASP A 213 20.68 -2.66 2.04
C ASP A 213 20.43 -3.63 0.88
#